data_e94755996ab538b6401ff690c3b94366
#
_entry.id   e94755996ab538b6401ff690c3b94366
#
_cell.length_a   1.000
_cell.length_b   1.000
_cell.length_c   1.000
_cell.angle_alpha   90.00
_cell.angle_beta   90.00
_cell.angle_gamma   90.00
#
_symmetry.space_group_name_H-M   'P 1'
#
loop_
_entity.id
_entity.type
_entity.pdbx_description
1 polymer ?
#
loop_
_entity_poly.entity_id
_entity_poly.type
_entity_poly.pdbx_seq_one_letter_code
_entity_poly.pdbx_strand_id
1 'polypeptide(L)'
;MKQFFTVVAFILLTIGFFAGYSNFGIPQIEPSPPPKEEKLDLGSMTMDQFIALGDRIFQGKGTCTLCHNSLGRAPMLGTIAEVFPKRLKDERYKGEAEDLEAYLVESLVEPSAFVVAGFGKKGTNDAESPMPNVSGGSIGLSEAEVAAVVAYLQDQAGAEVTVEIPTDVDAAEEEEEAETREALADPKAIMAQFTCDACHMINGAGGEVGPDLSKVGAAYDRDYLRRALLQPNAEIAKGFEADMMPDDLGEQMFVTELEVLLDFLVELK
;
A
#
# COMPACT_ATOMS: atom_id res chain seq x y z
N MET A 1 43.90 32.87 -32.44
CA MET A 1 44.21 32.79 -30.98
C MET A 1 43.27 33.64 -30.13
N LYS A 2 43.05 34.95 -30.42
CA LYS A 2 42.14 35.80 -29.61
C LYS A 2 40.70 35.19 -29.43
N GLN A 3 40.07 34.71 -30.53
CA GLN A 3 38.72 34.10 -30.45
C GLN A 3 38.68 32.84 -29.60
N PHE A 4 39.73 32.02 -29.66
CA PHE A 4 39.83 30.83 -28.80
C PHE A 4 39.85 31.21 -27.32
N PHE A 5 40.66 32.17 -26.91
CA PHE A 5 40.69 32.63 -25.52
C PHE A 5 39.40 33.28 -25.07
N THR A 6 38.72 34.02 -25.99
CA THR A 6 37.38 34.58 -25.67
C THR A 6 36.33 33.51 -25.41
N VAL A 7 36.31 32.46 -26.23
CA VAL A 7 35.38 31.33 -26.04
C VAL A 7 35.69 30.60 -24.74
N VAL A 8 36.95 30.30 -24.46
CA VAL A 8 37.36 29.64 -23.23
C VAL A 8 36.99 30.49 -22.00
N ALA A 9 37.25 31.79 -22.03
CA ALA A 9 36.90 32.69 -20.94
C ALA A 9 35.37 32.75 -20.71
N PHE A 10 34.59 32.80 -21.78
CA PHE A 10 33.12 32.78 -21.69
C PHE A 10 32.62 31.48 -21.06
N ILE A 11 33.16 30.32 -21.48
CA ILE A 11 32.80 29.02 -20.92
C ILE A 11 33.10 28.97 -19.42
N LEU A 12 34.31 29.39 -19.01
CA LEU A 12 34.71 29.39 -17.61
C LEU A 12 33.87 30.34 -16.75
N LEU A 13 33.50 31.51 -17.27
CA LEU A 13 32.62 32.47 -16.59
C LEU A 13 31.22 31.90 -16.44
N THR A 14 30.68 31.22 -17.47
CA THR A 14 29.37 30.60 -17.42
C THR A 14 29.32 29.45 -16.42
N ILE A 15 30.34 28.57 -16.42
CA ILE A 15 30.47 27.50 -15.44
C ILE A 15 30.58 28.07 -14.02
N GLY A 16 31.45 29.08 -13.81
CA GLY A 16 31.61 29.72 -12.51
C GLY A 16 30.32 30.39 -12.01
N PHE A 17 29.55 31.02 -12.90
CA PHE A 17 28.30 31.65 -12.58
C PHE A 17 27.27 30.59 -12.12
N PHE A 18 27.07 29.52 -12.91
CA PHE A 18 26.12 28.49 -12.54
C PHE A 18 26.53 27.69 -11.31
N ALA A 19 27.85 27.41 -11.15
CA ALA A 19 28.34 26.77 -9.94
C ALA A 19 28.15 27.67 -8.70
N GLY A 20 28.41 28.96 -8.81
CA GLY A 20 28.14 29.91 -7.75
C GLY A 20 26.65 30.04 -7.42
N TYR A 21 25.81 30.14 -8.44
CA TYR A 21 24.36 30.19 -8.24
C TYR A 21 23.82 28.92 -7.58
N SER A 22 24.28 27.76 -8.04
CA SER A 22 23.84 26.46 -7.48
C SER A 22 24.25 26.29 -6.01
N ASN A 23 25.47 26.75 -5.63
CA ASN A 23 25.94 26.55 -4.26
C ASN A 23 25.52 27.65 -3.28
N PHE A 24 25.29 28.87 -3.76
CA PHE A 24 25.02 30.03 -2.88
C PHE A 24 23.67 30.71 -3.17
N GLY A 25 23.14 30.54 -4.36
CA GLY A 25 21.87 31.17 -4.76
C GLY A 25 20.63 30.29 -4.53
N ILE A 26 20.83 28.96 -4.46
CA ILE A 26 19.75 28.02 -4.16
C ILE A 26 19.80 27.71 -2.65
N PRO A 27 18.72 27.96 -1.90
CA PRO A 27 18.64 27.53 -0.51
C PRO A 27 18.95 26.03 -0.37
N GLN A 28 19.90 25.68 0.47
CA GLN A 28 20.17 24.29 0.79
C GLN A 28 18.97 23.77 1.60
N ILE A 29 18.27 22.77 1.07
CA ILE A 29 17.24 22.07 1.82
C ILE A 29 17.97 21.17 2.81
N GLU A 30 17.97 21.52 4.08
CA GLU A 30 18.45 20.62 5.13
C GLU A 30 17.45 19.46 5.21
N PRO A 31 17.91 18.20 5.07
CA PRO A 31 17.03 17.07 5.25
C PRO A 31 16.40 17.15 6.65
N SER A 32 15.09 17.30 6.72
CA SER A 32 14.40 17.10 7.99
C SER A 32 14.57 15.63 8.38
N PRO A 33 14.91 15.32 9.65
CA PRO A 33 14.79 13.95 10.10
C PRO A 33 13.35 13.46 9.84
N PRO A 34 13.16 12.19 9.47
CA PRO A 34 11.82 11.66 9.31
C PRO A 34 11.00 11.99 10.55
N PRO A 35 9.72 12.27 10.42
CA PRO A 35 8.84 12.46 11.58
C PRO A 35 9.08 11.31 12.54
N LYS A 36 9.40 11.60 13.80
CA LYS A 36 9.47 10.55 14.81
C LYS A 36 8.10 9.91 14.85
N GLU A 37 8.03 8.62 14.62
CA GLU A 37 6.81 7.88 14.90
C GLU A 37 6.44 8.16 16.34
N GLU A 38 5.34 8.89 16.54
CA GLU A 38 4.81 9.13 17.86
C GLU A 38 4.34 7.77 18.38
N LYS A 39 5.06 7.23 19.37
CA LYS A 39 4.60 6.02 20.07
C LYS A 39 3.19 6.30 20.53
N LEU A 40 2.22 5.59 19.97
CA LEU A 40 0.83 5.70 20.35
C LEU A 40 0.70 5.28 21.82
N ASP A 41 0.43 6.25 22.71
CA ASP A 41 0.08 5.96 24.10
C ASP A 41 -1.40 5.55 24.17
N LEU A 42 -1.66 4.30 23.81
CA LEU A 42 -3.01 3.74 23.80
C LEU A 42 -3.62 3.71 25.21
N GLY A 43 -2.79 3.59 26.24
CA GLY A 43 -3.24 3.48 27.63
C GLY A 43 -3.94 4.74 28.18
N SER A 44 -3.74 5.90 27.55
CA SER A 44 -4.40 7.17 27.92
C SER A 44 -5.46 7.62 26.90
N MET A 45 -5.68 6.83 25.83
CA MET A 45 -6.54 7.23 24.72
C MET A 45 -8.02 6.99 25.06
N THR A 46 -8.88 7.97 24.72
CA THR A 46 -10.34 7.78 24.78
C THR A 46 -10.84 7.03 23.53
N MET A 47 -12.01 6.42 23.62
CA MET A 47 -12.62 5.76 22.46
C MET A 47 -12.79 6.70 21.26
N ASP A 48 -13.18 7.96 21.47
CA ASP A 48 -13.30 8.96 20.40
C ASP A 48 -11.94 9.22 19.70
N GLN A 49 -10.86 9.23 20.48
CA GLN A 49 -9.51 9.40 19.93
C GLN A 49 -9.06 8.13 19.18
N PHE A 50 -9.47 6.97 19.66
CA PHE A 50 -9.17 5.69 19.02
C PHE A 50 -9.92 5.52 17.68
N ILE A 51 -11.20 5.93 17.63
CA ILE A 51 -11.98 6.02 16.39
C ILE A 51 -11.34 7.00 15.41
N ALA A 52 -10.90 8.18 15.89
CA ALA A 52 -10.21 9.16 15.05
C ALA A 52 -8.84 8.65 14.55
N LEU A 53 -8.15 7.79 15.31
CA LEU A 53 -6.97 7.07 14.84
C LEU A 53 -7.33 6.13 13.70
N GLY A 54 -8.38 5.34 13.86
CA GLY A 54 -8.88 4.42 12.82
C GLY A 54 -9.24 5.15 11.52
N ASP A 55 -9.89 6.33 11.62
CA ASP A 55 -10.17 7.18 10.46
C ASP A 55 -8.88 7.61 9.72
N ARG A 56 -7.87 8.06 10.46
CA ARG A 56 -6.58 8.45 9.88
C ARG A 56 -5.86 7.28 9.19
N ILE A 57 -5.90 6.10 9.81
CA ILE A 57 -5.32 4.88 9.23
C ILE A 57 -6.09 4.50 7.96
N PHE A 58 -7.42 4.53 8.00
CA PHE A 58 -8.29 4.21 6.88
C PHE A 58 -8.04 5.11 5.66
N GLN A 59 -7.81 6.41 5.89
CA GLN A 59 -7.53 7.38 4.83
C GLN A 59 -6.06 7.43 4.41
N GLY A 60 -5.13 7.02 5.27
CA GLY A 60 -3.68 7.09 5.08
C GLY A 60 -3.03 5.70 4.93
N LYS A 61 -2.28 5.27 5.94
CA LYS A 61 -1.47 4.02 5.95
C LYS A 61 -2.23 2.80 5.43
N GLY A 62 -3.51 2.63 5.80
CA GLY A 62 -4.34 1.51 5.36
C GLY A 62 -4.75 1.54 3.89
N THR A 63 -4.60 2.67 3.20
CA THR A 63 -4.95 2.88 1.77
C THR A 63 -6.37 2.47 1.38
N CYS A 64 -7.28 2.33 2.35
CA CYS A 64 -8.62 1.75 2.15
C CYS A 64 -9.47 2.55 1.15
N THR A 65 -9.30 3.89 1.13
CA THR A 65 -10.03 4.81 0.25
C THR A 65 -9.69 4.64 -1.24
N LEU A 66 -8.60 3.95 -1.58
CA LEU A 66 -8.27 3.64 -2.98
C LEU A 66 -9.33 2.74 -3.62
N CYS A 67 -9.94 1.84 -2.83
CA CYS A 67 -10.95 0.91 -3.29
C CYS A 67 -12.34 1.21 -2.72
N HIS A 68 -12.45 1.54 -1.43
CA HIS A 68 -13.72 1.81 -0.73
C HIS A 68 -14.17 3.26 -0.93
N ASN A 69 -14.59 3.60 -2.13
CA ASN A 69 -15.02 4.94 -2.54
C ASN A 69 -16.22 4.86 -3.51
N SER A 70 -16.71 6.02 -3.96
CA SER A 70 -17.86 6.12 -4.86
C SER A 70 -17.62 5.60 -6.29
N LEU A 71 -16.39 5.22 -6.64
CA LEU A 71 -16.07 4.65 -7.97
C LEU A 71 -16.51 3.17 -8.09
N GLY A 72 -16.92 2.54 -6.98
CA GLY A 72 -17.48 1.19 -7.00
C GLY A 72 -16.45 0.07 -7.21
N ARG A 73 -15.17 0.32 -6.88
CA ARG A 73 -14.11 -0.72 -6.95
C ARG A 73 -14.25 -1.77 -5.86
N ALA A 74 -14.81 -1.39 -4.71
CA ALA A 74 -15.10 -2.26 -3.57
C ALA A 74 -16.47 -1.94 -2.99
N PRO A 75 -17.06 -2.81 -2.17
CA PRO A 75 -18.33 -2.54 -1.49
C PRO A 75 -18.23 -1.29 -0.61
N MET A 76 -19.30 -0.49 -0.58
CA MET A 76 -19.42 0.62 0.36
C MET A 76 -19.57 0.08 1.79
N LEU A 77 -18.90 0.72 2.76
CA LEU A 77 -18.79 0.24 4.14
C LEU A 77 -19.85 0.84 5.08
N GLY A 78 -20.43 1.99 4.74
CA GLY A 78 -21.40 2.68 5.60
C GLY A 78 -22.67 1.88 5.97
N THR A 79 -22.95 0.79 5.26
CA THR A 79 -24.08 -0.10 5.54
C THR A 79 -23.65 -1.45 6.09
N ILE A 80 -22.41 -1.60 6.50
CA ILE A 80 -21.84 -2.91 6.88
C ILE A 80 -22.63 -3.55 8.03
N ALA A 81 -23.05 -2.78 9.02
CA ALA A 81 -23.84 -3.26 10.15
C ALA A 81 -25.19 -3.85 9.74
N GLU A 82 -25.80 -3.38 8.65
CA GLU A 82 -27.08 -3.88 8.14
C GLU A 82 -26.91 -5.15 7.31
N VAL A 83 -25.78 -5.28 6.61
CA VAL A 83 -25.60 -6.36 5.62
C VAL A 83 -24.81 -7.55 6.17
N PHE A 84 -23.96 -7.36 7.20
CA PHE A 84 -23.12 -8.46 7.72
C PHE A 84 -23.93 -9.68 8.20
N PRO A 85 -25.13 -9.56 8.86
CA PRO A 85 -25.86 -10.74 9.30
C PRO A 85 -26.37 -11.62 8.15
N LYS A 86 -26.50 -11.03 6.95
CA LYS A 86 -26.86 -11.78 5.74
C LYS A 86 -25.63 -12.46 5.14
N ARG A 87 -24.47 -11.80 5.24
CA ARG A 87 -23.20 -12.34 4.73
C ARG A 87 -22.74 -13.54 5.53
N LEU A 88 -22.88 -13.52 6.86
CA LEU A 88 -22.59 -14.68 7.73
C LEU A 88 -23.45 -15.92 7.40
N LYS A 89 -24.63 -15.72 6.81
CA LYS A 89 -25.55 -16.82 6.42
C LYS A 89 -25.41 -17.23 4.95
N ASP A 90 -24.55 -16.57 4.20
CA ASP A 90 -24.30 -16.91 2.80
C ASP A 90 -23.46 -18.21 2.73
N GLU A 91 -23.87 -19.13 1.85
CA GLU A 91 -23.18 -20.43 1.66
C GLU A 91 -21.72 -20.28 1.22
N ARG A 92 -21.34 -19.10 0.71
CA ARG A 92 -19.96 -18.79 0.29
C ARG A 92 -19.08 -18.29 1.43
N TYR A 93 -19.69 -17.97 2.59
CA TYR A 93 -18.93 -17.55 3.77
C TYR A 93 -18.11 -18.71 4.32
N LYS A 94 -16.80 -18.50 4.47
CA LYS A 94 -15.83 -19.50 4.89
C LYS A 94 -15.18 -19.17 6.24
N GLY A 95 -15.53 -18.00 6.80
CA GLY A 95 -14.98 -17.51 8.05
C GLY A 95 -15.67 -18.09 9.28
N GLU A 96 -15.27 -17.61 10.44
CA GLU A 96 -15.74 -18.08 11.74
C GLU A 96 -16.36 -16.94 12.57
N ALA A 97 -16.51 -15.73 12.02
CA ALA A 97 -17.05 -14.59 12.76
C ALA A 97 -18.51 -14.82 13.16
N GLU A 98 -18.87 -14.45 14.39
CA GLU A 98 -20.23 -14.56 14.94
C GLU A 98 -20.89 -13.18 15.12
N ASP A 99 -20.12 -12.10 15.22
CA ASP A 99 -20.57 -10.74 15.42
C ASP A 99 -19.92 -9.75 14.42
N LEU A 100 -20.26 -8.46 14.53
CA LEU A 100 -19.78 -7.43 13.63
C LEU A 100 -18.28 -7.16 13.79
N GLU A 101 -17.78 -7.16 15.03
CA GLU A 101 -16.36 -6.91 15.31
C GLU A 101 -15.50 -8.02 14.69
N ALA A 102 -15.80 -9.28 15.04
CA ALA A 102 -15.10 -10.42 14.48
C ALA A 102 -15.18 -10.48 12.95
N TYR A 103 -16.35 -10.14 12.36
CA TYR A 103 -16.51 -10.06 10.92
C TYR A 103 -15.64 -8.98 10.28
N LEU A 104 -15.52 -7.81 10.92
CA LEU A 104 -14.68 -6.74 10.42
C LEU A 104 -13.19 -7.10 10.52
N VAL A 105 -12.75 -7.65 11.66
CA VAL A 105 -11.38 -8.15 11.82
C VAL A 105 -11.07 -9.18 10.74
N GLU A 106 -11.92 -10.21 10.61
CA GLU A 106 -11.74 -11.26 9.59
C GLU A 106 -11.69 -10.69 8.17
N SER A 107 -12.56 -9.72 7.85
CA SER A 107 -12.55 -9.07 6.54
C SER A 107 -11.26 -8.30 6.25
N LEU A 108 -10.56 -7.82 7.28
CA LEU A 108 -9.30 -7.09 7.18
C LEU A 108 -8.10 -8.04 7.06
N VAL A 109 -8.09 -9.14 7.81
CA VAL A 109 -6.93 -10.06 7.87
C VAL A 109 -7.09 -11.29 6.97
N GLU A 110 -8.33 -11.71 6.70
CA GLU A 110 -8.67 -12.84 5.81
C GLU A 110 -9.74 -12.45 4.78
N PRO A 111 -9.47 -11.46 3.91
CA PRO A 111 -10.50 -10.86 3.05
C PRO A 111 -11.15 -11.82 2.05
N SER A 112 -10.57 -13.01 1.85
CA SER A 112 -11.17 -14.07 1.03
C SER A 112 -12.10 -15.01 1.80
N ALA A 113 -12.28 -14.82 3.12
CA ALA A 113 -13.27 -15.55 3.91
C ALA A 113 -14.69 -15.29 3.39
N PHE A 114 -14.97 -14.06 2.96
CA PHE A 114 -16.19 -13.71 2.23
C PHE A 114 -15.95 -12.63 1.17
N VAL A 115 -16.18 -13.01 -0.09
CA VAL A 115 -16.11 -12.06 -1.21
C VAL A 115 -17.52 -11.71 -1.66
N VAL A 116 -17.85 -10.42 -1.64
CA VAL A 116 -19.12 -9.91 -2.16
C VAL A 116 -19.22 -10.18 -3.66
N ALA A 117 -20.35 -10.65 -4.14
CA ALA A 117 -20.55 -11.01 -5.54
C ALA A 117 -20.21 -9.83 -6.47
N GLY A 118 -19.35 -10.09 -7.46
CA GLY A 118 -18.88 -9.11 -8.43
C GLY A 118 -17.67 -8.28 -7.97
N PHE A 119 -17.14 -8.52 -6.76
CA PHE A 119 -15.96 -7.82 -6.23
C PHE A 119 -14.73 -8.73 -6.03
N GLY A 120 -14.76 -9.95 -6.56
CA GLY A 120 -13.61 -10.85 -6.50
C GLY A 120 -12.53 -10.50 -7.54
N LYS A 121 -11.33 -11.04 -7.34
CA LYS A 121 -10.27 -10.98 -8.34
C LYS A 121 -10.76 -11.54 -9.66
N LYS A 122 -10.44 -10.85 -10.73
CA LYS A 122 -10.81 -11.31 -12.07
C LYS A 122 -10.23 -12.70 -12.37
N GLY A 123 -11.05 -13.57 -12.91
CA GLY A 123 -10.66 -14.95 -13.20
C GLY A 123 -10.84 -15.96 -12.07
N THR A 124 -11.19 -15.51 -10.85
CA THR A 124 -11.40 -16.39 -9.69
C THR A 124 -12.87 -16.74 -9.42
N ASN A 125 -13.80 -16.15 -10.16
CA ASN A 125 -15.25 -16.32 -9.97
C ASN A 125 -15.67 -15.99 -8.52
N ASP A 126 -15.23 -14.86 -7.99
CA ASP A 126 -15.46 -14.37 -6.62
C ASP A 126 -14.94 -15.33 -5.53
N ALA A 127 -13.96 -16.19 -5.85
CA ALA A 127 -13.35 -17.07 -4.84
C ALA A 127 -12.23 -16.38 -4.04
N GLU A 128 -11.61 -15.36 -4.60
CA GLU A 128 -10.53 -14.60 -3.99
C GLU A 128 -10.83 -13.12 -3.98
N SER A 129 -10.51 -12.46 -2.88
CA SER A 129 -10.63 -11.00 -2.74
C SER A 129 -9.45 -10.28 -3.38
N PRO A 130 -9.66 -9.16 -4.09
CA PRO A 130 -8.57 -8.25 -4.44
C PRO A 130 -8.09 -7.41 -3.25
N MET A 131 -8.86 -7.34 -2.16
CA MET A 131 -8.45 -6.68 -0.94
C MET A 131 -7.28 -7.46 -0.32
N PRO A 132 -6.15 -6.81 -0.02
CA PRO A 132 -5.02 -7.46 0.65
C PRO A 132 -5.33 -7.74 2.12
N ASN A 133 -4.57 -8.66 2.73
CA ASN A 133 -4.48 -8.74 4.18
C ASN A 133 -3.77 -7.48 4.69
N VAL A 134 -4.45 -6.68 5.52
CA VAL A 134 -3.92 -5.38 5.96
C VAL A 134 -2.84 -5.50 7.05
N SER A 135 -2.75 -6.63 7.73
CA SER A 135 -1.69 -6.88 8.72
C SER A 135 -0.39 -7.38 8.09
N GLY A 136 -0.39 -7.65 6.78
CA GLY A 136 0.77 -8.16 6.07
C GLY A 136 1.21 -7.24 4.94
N GLY A 137 2.31 -7.62 4.29
CA GLY A 137 2.84 -6.94 3.13
C GLY A 137 3.22 -5.48 3.39
N SER A 138 3.00 -4.62 2.39
CA SER A 138 3.34 -3.21 2.44
C SER A 138 2.42 -2.36 3.32
N ILE A 139 1.22 -2.86 3.70
CA ILE A 139 0.31 -2.13 4.58
C ILE A 139 0.74 -2.29 6.04
N GLY A 140 1.01 -3.53 6.49
CA GLY A 140 1.58 -3.85 7.79
C GLY A 140 0.88 -3.14 8.96
N LEU A 141 -0.45 -3.25 9.09
CA LEU A 141 -1.14 -2.72 10.25
C LEU A 141 -0.94 -3.62 11.45
N SER A 142 -0.54 -3.05 12.57
CA SER A 142 -0.51 -3.74 13.85
C SER A 142 -1.89 -4.16 14.33
N GLU A 143 -1.99 -5.08 15.28
CA GLU A 143 -3.25 -5.47 15.90
C GLU A 143 -4.01 -4.26 16.46
N ALA A 144 -3.30 -3.33 17.09
CA ALA A 144 -3.88 -2.10 17.61
C ALA A 144 -4.40 -1.18 16.51
N GLU A 145 -3.70 -1.09 15.39
CA GLU A 145 -4.13 -0.31 14.22
C GLU A 145 -5.35 -0.96 13.54
N VAL A 146 -5.38 -2.29 13.43
CA VAL A 146 -6.55 -3.03 12.94
C VAL A 146 -7.75 -2.79 13.85
N ALA A 147 -7.57 -2.90 15.17
CA ALA A 147 -8.62 -2.61 16.15
C ALA A 147 -9.15 -1.19 16.03
N ALA A 148 -8.28 -0.19 15.82
CA ALA A 148 -8.68 1.20 15.59
C ALA A 148 -9.51 1.35 14.31
N VAL A 149 -9.12 0.69 13.22
CA VAL A 149 -9.90 0.69 11.97
C VAL A 149 -11.26 0.02 12.17
N VAL A 150 -11.33 -1.08 12.92
CA VAL A 150 -12.61 -1.75 13.24
C VAL A 150 -13.52 -0.83 14.05
N ALA A 151 -13.00 -0.15 15.08
CA ALA A 151 -13.76 0.83 15.87
C ALA A 151 -14.33 1.95 14.98
N TYR A 152 -13.50 2.50 14.07
CA TYR A 152 -13.94 3.48 13.09
C TYR A 152 -15.04 2.95 12.16
N LEU A 153 -14.93 1.73 11.65
CA LEU A 153 -15.91 1.13 10.75
C LEU A 153 -17.24 0.85 11.47
N GLN A 154 -17.21 0.45 12.74
CA GLN A 154 -18.41 0.29 13.57
C GLN A 154 -19.12 1.63 13.76
N ASP A 155 -18.37 2.69 14.12
CA ASP A 155 -18.91 4.05 14.28
C ASP A 155 -19.51 4.57 12.97
N GLN A 156 -18.79 4.46 11.84
CA GLN A 156 -19.27 4.88 10.53
C GLN A 156 -20.52 4.13 10.06
N ALA A 157 -20.70 2.89 10.48
CA ALA A 157 -21.89 2.10 10.20
C ALA A 157 -23.06 2.38 11.16
N GLY A 158 -22.90 3.28 12.13
CA GLY A 158 -23.87 3.59 13.16
C GLY A 158 -24.13 2.44 14.12
N ALA A 159 -23.18 1.52 14.25
CA ALA A 159 -23.23 0.41 15.20
C ALA A 159 -22.61 0.82 16.54
N GLU A 160 -22.88 0.02 17.58
CA GLU A 160 -22.16 0.14 18.85
C GLU A 160 -20.68 -0.25 18.62
N VAL A 161 -19.76 0.56 19.13
CA VAL A 161 -18.33 0.26 19.12
C VAL A 161 -18.04 -0.71 20.24
N THR A 162 -17.74 -1.96 19.90
CA THR A 162 -17.50 -3.05 20.85
C THR A 162 -16.02 -3.31 21.09
N VAL A 163 -15.16 -2.76 20.23
CA VAL A 163 -13.70 -2.91 20.31
C VAL A 163 -13.17 -2.32 21.61
N GLU A 164 -12.35 -3.06 22.32
CA GLU A 164 -11.58 -2.56 23.47
C GLU A 164 -10.26 -1.95 22.98
N ILE A 165 -9.85 -0.82 23.58
CA ILE A 165 -8.55 -0.21 23.27
C ILE A 165 -7.47 -1.11 23.86
N PRO A 166 -6.54 -1.65 23.04
CA PRO A 166 -5.46 -2.48 23.56
C PRO A 166 -4.59 -1.71 24.55
N THR A 167 -4.41 -2.26 25.75
CA THR A 167 -3.62 -1.62 26.81
C THR A 167 -2.15 -2.05 26.80
N ASP A 168 -1.86 -3.19 26.21
CA ASP A 168 -0.52 -3.76 26.09
C ASP A 168 -0.11 -3.75 24.62
N VAL A 169 0.64 -2.74 24.23
CA VAL A 169 1.30 -2.71 22.92
C VAL A 169 2.75 -3.06 23.15
N ASP A 170 3.10 -4.32 22.98
CA ASP A 170 4.49 -4.71 22.77
C ASP A 170 4.96 -4.20 21.41
N ALA A 171 5.20 -2.87 21.34
CA ALA A 171 5.83 -2.22 20.19
C ALA A 171 7.27 -2.74 19.92
N ALA A 172 7.72 -3.69 20.73
CA ALA A 172 9.05 -4.29 20.61
C ALA A 172 9.08 -5.55 19.72
N GLU A 173 7.93 -6.20 19.46
CA GLU A 173 7.93 -7.43 18.66
C GLU A 173 7.82 -7.14 17.16
N GLU A 174 7.21 -6.00 16.76
CA GLU A 174 7.01 -5.69 15.33
C GLU A 174 8.29 -5.17 14.63
N GLU A 175 9.19 -4.48 15.36
CA GLU A 175 10.48 -4.05 14.79
C GLU A 175 11.44 -5.25 14.59
N GLU A 176 11.32 -6.33 15.37
CA GLU A 176 12.14 -7.55 15.18
C GLU A 176 11.66 -8.44 14.03
N GLU A 177 10.36 -8.50 13.73
CA GLU A 177 9.85 -9.30 12.61
C GLU A 177 10.18 -8.68 11.23
N ALA A 178 10.21 -7.35 11.11
CA ALA A 178 10.58 -6.69 9.87
C ALA A 178 12.08 -6.82 9.55
N GLU A 179 12.95 -6.89 10.57
CA GLU A 179 14.40 -7.07 10.38
C GLU A 179 14.85 -8.52 10.17
N THR A 180 13.99 -9.52 10.46
CA THR A 180 14.40 -10.94 10.48
C THR A 180 13.76 -11.83 9.40
N ARG A 181 12.85 -11.28 8.55
CA ARG A 181 12.27 -12.11 7.50
C ARG A 181 13.33 -12.57 6.49
N GLU A 182 13.25 -13.81 6.05
CA GLU A 182 14.09 -14.32 4.96
C GLU A 182 13.60 -13.79 3.61
N ALA A 183 14.56 -13.47 2.73
CA ALA A 183 14.24 -13.02 1.39
C ALA A 183 13.53 -14.12 0.57
N LEU A 184 12.43 -13.77 -0.06
CA LEU A 184 11.67 -14.68 -0.90
C LEU A 184 12.37 -14.91 -2.25
N ALA A 185 12.33 -16.15 -2.74
CA ALA A 185 12.92 -16.54 -4.02
C ALA A 185 11.89 -16.85 -5.12
N ASP A 186 10.60 -16.95 -4.76
CA ASP A 186 9.52 -17.16 -5.72
C ASP A 186 8.85 -15.84 -6.10
N PRO A 187 8.82 -15.43 -7.37
CA PRO A 187 8.23 -14.15 -7.77
C PRO A 187 6.74 -14.04 -7.44
N LYS A 188 5.99 -15.15 -7.37
CA LYS A 188 4.58 -15.13 -6.98
C LYS A 188 4.43 -14.88 -5.48
N ALA A 189 5.30 -15.48 -4.67
CA ALA A 189 5.33 -15.21 -3.25
C ALA A 189 5.72 -13.75 -2.95
N ILE A 190 6.69 -13.19 -3.70
CA ILE A 190 7.07 -11.78 -3.62
C ILE A 190 5.87 -10.88 -3.98
N MET A 191 5.17 -11.18 -5.07
CA MET A 191 3.99 -10.41 -5.48
C MET A 191 2.86 -10.48 -4.47
N ALA A 192 2.64 -11.63 -3.83
CA ALA A 192 1.67 -11.79 -2.76
C ALA A 192 2.08 -11.03 -1.51
N GLN A 193 3.37 -11.10 -1.13
CA GLN A 193 3.93 -10.36 0.03
C GLN A 193 3.73 -8.85 -0.12
N PHE A 194 3.97 -8.31 -1.31
CA PHE A 194 3.82 -6.88 -1.61
C PHE A 194 2.48 -6.53 -2.23
N THR A 195 1.52 -7.44 -2.19
CA THR A 195 0.13 -7.26 -2.65
C THR A 195 -0.01 -6.70 -4.07
N CYS A 196 0.96 -6.98 -4.95
CA CYS A 196 0.98 -6.47 -6.32
C CYS A 196 -0.28 -6.85 -7.11
N ASP A 197 -0.79 -8.06 -6.89
CA ASP A 197 -1.96 -8.63 -7.56
C ASP A 197 -3.29 -8.04 -7.05
N ALA A 198 -3.28 -7.26 -5.95
CA ALA A 198 -4.45 -6.49 -5.52
C ALA A 198 -4.78 -5.36 -6.51
N CYS A 199 -3.73 -4.76 -7.10
CA CYS A 199 -3.86 -3.63 -8.03
C CYS A 199 -3.64 -4.05 -9.49
N HIS A 200 -2.71 -4.95 -9.76
CA HIS A 200 -2.28 -5.32 -11.10
C HIS A 200 -2.88 -6.65 -11.58
N MET A 201 -3.34 -6.66 -12.83
CA MET A 201 -3.72 -7.89 -13.52
C MET A 201 -2.48 -8.56 -14.11
N ILE A 202 -2.38 -9.90 -13.96
CA ILE A 202 -1.35 -10.73 -14.57
C ILE A 202 -1.99 -11.98 -15.14
N ASN A 203 -1.86 -12.20 -16.45
CA ASN A 203 -2.41 -13.36 -17.17
C ASN A 203 -3.93 -13.55 -16.92
N GLY A 204 -4.67 -12.45 -16.79
CA GLY A 204 -6.12 -12.44 -16.65
C GLY A 204 -6.63 -12.63 -15.20
N ALA A 205 -5.74 -12.70 -14.20
CA ALA A 205 -6.07 -12.72 -12.78
C ALA A 205 -5.47 -11.50 -12.08
N GLY A 206 -6.15 -10.99 -11.04
CA GLY A 206 -5.71 -9.84 -10.26
C GLY A 206 -6.64 -8.63 -10.33
N GLY A 207 -6.18 -7.50 -9.77
CA GLY A 207 -6.91 -6.23 -9.76
C GLY A 207 -6.82 -5.47 -11.08
N GLU A 208 -7.69 -4.47 -11.24
CA GLU A 208 -7.74 -3.57 -12.39
C GLU A 208 -7.48 -2.10 -11.97
N VAL A 209 -6.91 -1.89 -10.78
CA VAL A 209 -6.60 -0.56 -10.24
C VAL A 209 -5.34 0.01 -10.87
N GLY A 210 -4.36 -0.86 -11.13
CA GLY A 210 -3.11 -0.55 -11.82
C GLY A 210 -3.07 -1.11 -13.25
N PRO A 211 -1.98 -0.81 -14.00
CA PRO A 211 -1.77 -1.35 -15.34
C PRO A 211 -1.75 -2.89 -15.36
N ASP A 212 -2.26 -3.48 -16.44
CA ASP A 212 -2.11 -4.91 -16.72
C ASP A 212 -0.64 -5.24 -17.03
N LEU A 213 -0.04 -6.10 -16.21
CA LEU A 213 1.36 -6.52 -16.31
C LEU A 213 1.56 -7.77 -17.16
N SER A 214 0.48 -8.37 -17.70
CA SER A 214 0.55 -9.65 -18.43
C SER A 214 1.56 -9.66 -19.59
N LYS A 215 1.87 -8.49 -20.15
CA LYS A 215 2.81 -8.32 -21.27
C LYS A 215 3.80 -7.17 -21.03
N VAL A 216 4.07 -6.85 -19.78
CA VAL A 216 4.87 -5.68 -19.42
C VAL A 216 6.31 -5.79 -19.93
N GLY A 217 6.90 -6.99 -19.93
CA GLY A 217 8.24 -7.24 -20.46
C GLY A 217 8.36 -7.20 -22.00
N ALA A 218 7.22 -7.18 -22.73
CA ALA A 218 7.23 -6.88 -24.15
C ALA A 218 7.25 -5.37 -24.45
N ALA A 219 6.75 -4.55 -23.50
CA ALA A 219 6.60 -3.11 -23.68
C ALA A 219 7.79 -2.32 -23.09
N TYR A 220 8.39 -2.81 -22.03
CA TYR A 220 9.39 -2.09 -21.24
C TYR A 220 10.61 -2.95 -20.93
N ASP A 221 11.77 -2.30 -20.82
CA ASP A 221 13.01 -2.95 -20.43
C ASP A 221 13.17 -3.04 -18.89
N ARG A 222 14.18 -3.80 -18.45
CA ARG A 222 14.46 -4.05 -17.05
C ARG A 222 14.72 -2.75 -16.25
N ASP A 223 15.40 -1.78 -16.87
CA ASP A 223 15.74 -0.52 -16.18
C ASP A 223 14.50 0.37 -16.00
N TYR A 224 13.60 0.36 -16.97
CA TYR A 224 12.29 1.01 -16.81
C TYR A 224 11.49 0.36 -15.68
N LEU A 225 11.37 -0.97 -15.67
CA LEU A 225 10.64 -1.71 -14.65
C LEU A 225 11.22 -1.49 -13.25
N ARG A 226 12.56 -1.44 -13.12
CA ARG A 226 13.21 -1.11 -11.85
C ARG A 226 12.82 0.29 -11.37
N ARG A 227 12.86 1.29 -12.25
CA ARG A 227 12.44 2.66 -11.89
C ARG A 227 10.97 2.72 -11.51
N ALA A 228 10.10 2.02 -12.25
CA ALA A 228 8.67 1.99 -11.98
C ALA A 228 8.35 1.35 -10.61
N LEU A 229 9.14 0.38 -10.16
CA LEU A 229 9.00 -0.23 -8.83
C LEU A 229 9.53 0.67 -7.71
N LEU A 230 10.69 1.32 -7.93
CA LEU A 230 11.36 2.11 -6.89
C LEU A 230 10.92 3.58 -6.86
N GLN A 231 10.35 4.09 -7.93
CA GLN A 231 9.91 5.48 -8.10
C GLN A 231 8.62 5.52 -8.93
N PRO A 232 7.51 4.95 -8.43
CA PRO A 232 6.29 4.75 -9.23
C PRO A 232 5.68 6.06 -9.73
N ASN A 233 5.90 7.16 -9.03
CA ASN A 233 5.41 8.48 -9.41
C ASN A 233 6.33 9.23 -10.40
N ALA A 234 7.50 8.68 -10.76
CA ALA A 234 8.38 9.32 -11.73
C ALA A 234 7.80 9.31 -13.15
N GLU A 235 7.04 8.29 -13.50
CA GLU A 235 6.37 8.18 -14.79
C GLU A 235 5.04 7.42 -14.64
N ILE A 236 3.92 8.13 -14.77
CA ILE A 236 2.59 7.55 -14.59
C ILE A 236 2.11 6.89 -15.87
N ALA A 237 1.67 5.64 -15.78
CA ALA A 237 1.10 4.91 -16.91
C ALA A 237 -0.17 5.62 -17.43
N LYS A 238 -0.33 5.66 -18.75
CA LYS A 238 -1.45 6.37 -19.39
C LYS A 238 -2.80 5.81 -18.93
N GLY A 239 -3.63 6.67 -18.38
CA GLY A 239 -4.98 6.34 -17.91
C GLY A 239 -5.05 5.98 -16.42
N PHE A 240 -3.93 6.11 -15.70
CA PHE A 240 -3.86 5.91 -14.26
C PHE A 240 -3.50 7.22 -13.54
N GLU A 241 -3.77 7.29 -12.26
CA GLU A 241 -3.50 8.46 -11.43
C GLU A 241 -2.16 8.31 -10.69
N ALA A 242 -1.56 9.44 -10.30
CA ALA A 242 -0.39 9.44 -9.43
C ALA A 242 -0.76 8.98 -8.00
N ASP A 243 0.25 8.62 -7.24
CA ASP A 243 0.14 8.25 -5.82
C ASP A 243 -0.78 7.03 -5.54
N MET A 244 -0.99 6.20 -6.58
CA MET A 244 -1.79 4.97 -6.45
C MET A 244 -0.94 3.75 -6.09
N MET A 245 0.31 3.70 -6.52
CA MET A 245 1.28 2.66 -6.19
C MET A 245 2.14 3.15 -5.02
N PRO A 246 2.35 2.32 -3.97
CA PRO A 246 3.22 2.69 -2.84
C PRO A 246 4.62 3.07 -3.32
N ASP A 247 5.20 4.12 -2.77
CA ASP A 247 6.52 4.65 -3.13
C ASP A 247 7.66 4.16 -2.21
N ASP A 248 7.31 3.40 -1.18
CA ASP A 248 8.19 2.85 -0.16
C ASP A 248 8.61 1.39 -0.41
N LEU A 249 8.20 0.78 -1.53
CA LEU A 249 8.56 -0.60 -1.88
C LEU A 249 10.06 -0.87 -1.84
N GLY A 250 10.88 0.15 -2.21
CA GLY A 250 12.33 0.04 -2.18
C GLY A 250 12.92 -0.05 -0.78
N GLU A 251 12.21 0.39 0.25
CA GLU A 251 12.63 0.32 1.65
C GLU A 251 12.23 -1.02 2.29
N GLN A 252 11.16 -1.63 1.81
CA GLN A 252 10.59 -2.86 2.34
C GLN A 252 11.12 -4.13 1.65
N MET A 253 11.54 -4.02 0.37
CA MET A 253 11.92 -5.16 -0.47
C MET A 253 13.43 -5.42 -0.39
N PHE A 254 13.82 -6.67 -0.16
CA PHE A 254 15.22 -7.05 -0.29
C PHE A 254 15.69 -6.90 -1.76
N VAL A 255 16.95 -6.52 -1.94
CA VAL A 255 17.55 -6.38 -3.27
C VAL A 255 17.42 -7.67 -4.08
N THR A 256 17.57 -8.83 -3.44
CA THR A 256 17.41 -10.14 -4.06
C THR A 256 15.98 -10.39 -4.55
N GLU A 257 14.97 -9.93 -3.81
CA GLU A 257 13.56 -10.02 -4.20
C GLU A 257 13.25 -9.12 -5.38
N LEU A 258 13.78 -7.89 -5.37
CA LEU A 258 13.66 -6.95 -6.48
C LEU A 258 14.21 -7.56 -7.77
N GLU A 259 15.40 -8.18 -7.72
CA GLU A 259 16.01 -8.79 -8.89
C GLU A 259 15.19 -9.99 -9.41
N VAL A 260 14.70 -10.85 -8.52
CA VAL A 260 13.80 -11.98 -8.86
C VAL A 260 12.51 -11.48 -9.51
N LEU A 261 11.91 -10.44 -8.94
CA LEU A 261 10.69 -9.85 -9.47
C LEU A 261 10.92 -9.21 -10.86
N LEU A 262 12.03 -8.51 -11.04
CA LEU A 262 12.40 -7.92 -12.33
C LEU A 262 12.64 -8.98 -13.40
N ASP A 263 13.30 -10.09 -13.07
CA ASP A 263 13.50 -11.21 -14.01
C ASP A 263 12.14 -11.77 -14.47
N PHE A 264 11.22 -11.98 -13.51
CA PHE A 264 9.88 -12.44 -13.81
C PHE A 264 9.10 -11.46 -14.70
N LEU A 265 9.10 -10.17 -14.37
CA LEU A 265 8.36 -9.16 -15.14
C LEU A 265 8.86 -8.99 -16.57
N VAL A 266 10.18 -9.09 -16.80
CA VAL A 266 10.79 -9.04 -18.14
C VAL A 266 10.39 -10.24 -19.00
N GLU A 267 10.07 -11.39 -18.41
CA GLU A 267 9.63 -12.59 -19.11
C GLU A 267 8.14 -12.54 -19.52
N LEU A 268 7.33 -11.66 -18.96
CA LEU A 268 5.92 -11.44 -19.33
C LEU A 268 5.81 -10.74 -20.70
N LYS A 269 5.57 -11.54 -21.78
CA LYS A 269 5.59 -11.10 -23.19
C LYS A 269 4.31 -11.44 -23.95
#